data_4bf46cbc8760a1c1212321f6cc7a51fc
#
_entry.id   4bf46cbc8760a1c1212321f6cc7a51fc
#
_cell.length_a   1.000
_cell.length_b   1.000
_cell.length_c   1.000
_cell.angle_alpha   90.00
_cell.angle_beta   90.00
_cell.angle_gamma   90.00
#
_symmetry.space_group_name_H-M   'P 1'
#
loop_
_entity.id
_entity.type
_entity.pdbx_description
1 polymer ?
#
loop_
_entity_poly.entity_id
_entity_poly.type
_entity_poly.pdbx_seq_one_letter_code
_entity_poly.pdbx_strand_id
1 'polypeptide(L)'
;MSLTPTERDHLLLFTQALLAAQRRDRGLRLNVPESTALIANAVCEWARDGLDLVTARERARSLLGPDDVLAEVLDILTEVRVEARFDDGTRLVVVEDPFQVATPTPPVIDAPPSQVSLDITNTADVAIGLTSHLHLTEANPRLRFDRAAAFGMRLALPTGDTLWLEPWATVTAGLTPIRGERVAVGNTGVIDGALDDPEVQSRALERLRSCGYLDIVDESPINDEAQATGAVARLMADRHRP
;
A
#
# COMPACT_ATOMS: atom_id res chain seq x y z
N MET A 1 -19.18 28.57 17.79
CA MET A 1 -17.99 27.88 17.28
C MET A 1 -18.47 26.59 16.66
N SER A 2 -18.18 26.34 15.38
CA SER A 2 -18.53 25.07 14.72
C SER A 2 -17.27 24.20 14.63
N LEU A 3 -17.40 22.93 14.98
CA LEU A 3 -16.32 21.96 14.85
C LEU A 3 -16.23 21.48 13.41
N THR A 4 -15.05 21.27 12.90
CA THR A 4 -14.80 20.57 11.64
C THR A 4 -15.19 19.08 11.77
N PRO A 5 -15.44 18.36 10.66
CA PRO A 5 -15.68 16.91 10.71
C PRO A 5 -14.58 16.15 11.47
N THR A 6 -13.32 16.43 11.19
CA THR A 6 -12.18 15.80 11.85
C THR A 6 -12.15 16.06 13.37
N GLU A 7 -12.48 17.28 13.82
CA GLU A 7 -12.56 17.59 15.25
C GLU A 7 -13.70 16.83 15.94
N ARG A 8 -14.83 16.62 15.25
CA ARG A 8 -15.92 15.78 15.77
C ARG A 8 -15.50 14.33 15.90
N ASP A 9 -14.82 13.80 14.90
CA ASP A 9 -14.35 12.41 14.91
C ASP A 9 -13.34 12.19 16.03
N HIS A 10 -12.43 13.13 16.27
CA HIS A 10 -11.51 13.09 17.40
C HIS A 10 -12.22 13.14 18.75
N LEU A 11 -13.29 13.95 18.90
CA LEU A 11 -14.08 13.98 20.13
C LEU A 11 -14.83 12.68 20.36
N LEU A 12 -15.36 12.05 19.32
CA LEU A 12 -16.00 10.74 19.42
C LEU A 12 -14.97 9.67 19.80
N LEU A 13 -13.81 9.66 19.17
CA LEU A 13 -12.70 8.76 19.48
C LEU A 13 -12.29 8.91 20.95
N PHE A 14 -12.05 10.13 21.40
CA PHE A 14 -11.71 10.44 22.79
C PHE A 14 -12.76 9.95 23.78
N THR A 15 -14.03 10.21 23.49
CA THR A 15 -15.15 9.80 24.34
C THR A 15 -15.23 8.28 24.45
N GLN A 16 -15.06 7.58 23.34
CA GLN A 16 -15.05 6.12 23.30
C GLN A 16 -13.84 5.55 24.04
N ALA A 17 -12.66 6.15 23.88
CA ALA A 17 -11.45 5.75 24.59
C ALA A 17 -11.59 5.98 26.09
N LEU A 18 -12.19 7.09 26.53
CA LEU A 18 -12.47 7.35 27.95
C LEU A 18 -13.40 6.31 28.56
N LEU A 19 -14.46 5.93 27.81
CA LEU A 19 -15.37 4.86 28.24
C LEU A 19 -14.62 3.51 28.36
N ALA A 20 -13.77 3.18 27.38
CA ALA A 20 -12.95 1.97 27.39
C ALA A 20 -12.00 1.96 28.60
N ALA A 21 -11.29 3.08 28.84
CA ALA A 21 -10.41 3.20 30.01
C ALA A 21 -11.15 2.98 31.33
N GLN A 22 -12.32 3.62 31.52
CA GLN A 22 -13.14 3.41 32.71
C GLN A 22 -13.63 1.97 32.89
N ARG A 23 -13.87 1.25 31.79
CA ARG A 23 -14.23 -0.18 31.85
C ARG A 23 -13.03 -1.02 32.26
N ARG A 24 -11.88 -0.79 31.67
CA ARG A 24 -10.61 -1.43 32.04
C ARG A 24 -10.27 -1.22 33.50
N ASP A 25 -10.39 0.01 34.01
CA ASP A 25 -10.10 0.37 35.40
C ASP A 25 -11.00 -0.40 36.41
N ARG A 26 -12.19 -0.83 35.97
CA ARG A 26 -13.08 -1.71 36.75
C ARG A 26 -12.79 -3.19 36.54
N GLY A 27 -11.73 -3.57 35.84
CA GLY A 27 -11.34 -4.95 35.58
C GLY A 27 -12.17 -5.64 34.49
N LEU A 28 -12.89 -4.89 33.64
CA LEU A 28 -13.62 -5.46 32.52
C LEU A 28 -12.69 -5.63 31.34
N ARG A 29 -12.81 -6.77 30.64
CA ARG A 29 -12.11 -7.02 29.39
C ARG A 29 -12.77 -6.21 28.27
N LEU A 30 -11.94 -5.59 27.44
CA LEU A 30 -12.38 -4.73 26.36
C LEU A 30 -12.76 -5.54 25.11
N ASN A 31 -13.75 -5.06 24.37
CA ASN A 31 -14.12 -5.58 23.06
C ASN A 31 -13.33 -4.87 21.94
N VAL A 32 -13.53 -5.27 20.67
CA VAL A 32 -12.80 -4.72 19.51
C VAL A 32 -12.95 -3.19 19.40
N PRO A 33 -14.16 -2.58 19.40
CA PRO A 33 -14.30 -1.12 19.33
C PRO A 33 -13.61 -0.38 20.49
N GLU A 34 -13.69 -0.92 21.70
CA GLU A 34 -13.08 -0.32 22.90
C GLU A 34 -11.55 -0.36 22.82
N SER A 35 -10.99 -1.50 22.45
CA SER A 35 -9.55 -1.67 22.28
C SER A 35 -9.01 -0.78 21.17
N THR A 36 -9.70 -0.74 20.02
CA THR A 36 -9.34 0.14 18.91
C THR A 36 -9.33 1.61 19.32
N ALA A 37 -10.39 2.06 19.99
CA ALA A 37 -10.51 3.45 20.40
C ALA A 37 -9.44 3.84 21.42
N LEU A 38 -9.14 2.98 22.39
CA LEU A 38 -8.13 3.27 23.40
C LEU A 38 -6.72 3.38 22.79
N ILE A 39 -6.36 2.45 21.88
CA ILE A 39 -5.07 2.46 21.18
C ILE A 39 -4.98 3.68 20.25
N ALA A 40 -5.98 3.93 19.45
CA ALA A 40 -5.99 5.03 18.47
C ALA A 40 -5.92 6.39 19.16
N ASN A 41 -6.69 6.61 20.23
CA ASN A 41 -6.64 7.85 21.00
C ASN A 41 -5.28 8.05 21.66
N ALA A 42 -4.69 7.00 22.23
CA ALA A 42 -3.37 7.09 22.86
C ALA A 42 -2.29 7.54 21.86
N VAL A 43 -2.32 7.03 20.63
CA VAL A 43 -1.41 7.46 19.55
C VAL A 43 -1.62 8.96 19.23
N CYS A 44 -2.88 9.43 19.13
CA CYS A 44 -3.18 10.84 18.89
C CYS A 44 -2.66 11.75 20.00
N GLU A 45 -2.84 11.37 21.26
CA GLU A 45 -2.37 12.13 22.41
C GLU A 45 -0.84 12.15 22.48
N TRP A 46 -0.16 11.04 22.27
CA TRP A 46 1.30 10.97 22.25
C TRP A 46 1.91 11.80 21.10
N ALA A 47 1.29 11.78 19.92
CA ALA A 47 1.68 12.67 18.84
C ALA A 47 1.53 14.15 19.25
N ARG A 48 0.45 14.49 19.95
CA ARG A 48 0.19 15.82 20.50
C ARG A 48 1.20 16.22 21.57
N ASP A 49 1.70 15.25 22.36
CA ASP A 49 2.73 15.43 23.38
C ASP A 49 4.14 15.59 22.78
N GLY A 50 4.28 15.49 21.45
CA GLY A 50 5.55 15.67 20.74
C GLY A 50 6.37 14.38 20.59
N LEU A 51 5.78 13.19 20.78
CA LEU A 51 6.47 11.95 20.46
C LEU A 51 6.57 11.79 18.93
N ASP A 52 7.68 11.20 18.47
CA ASP A 52 7.80 10.79 17.08
C ASP A 52 6.93 9.56 16.77
N LEU A 53 6.67 9.34 15.48
CA LEU A 53 5.80 8.27 14.99
C LEU A 53 6.24 6.87 15.47
N VAL A 54 7.55 6.60 15.43
CA VAL A 54 8.09 5.28 15.78
C VAL A 54 7.86 5.01 17.26
N THR A 55 8.18 5.98 18.11
CA THR A 55 7.98 5.89 19.56
C THR A 55 6.51 5.76 19.93
N ALA A 56 5.63 6.53 19.31
CA ALA A 56 4.18 6.45 19.55
C ALA A 56 3.63 5.07 19.15
N ARG A 57 4.05 4.55 18.00
CA ARG A 57 3.65 3.21 17.53
C ARG A 57 4.11 2.10 18.47
N GLU A 58 5.38 2.10 18.88
CA GLU A 58 5.91 1.06 19.79
C GLU A 58 5.25 1.10 21.18
N ARG A 59 4.93 2.28 21.69
CA ARG A 59 4.14 2.41 22.93
C ARG A 59 2.72 1.86 22.76
N ALA A 60 2.10 2.09 21.62
CA ALA A 60 0.77 1.62 21.31
C ALA A 60 0.68 0.08 21.29
N ARG A 61 1.73 -0.61 20.83
CA ARG A 61 1.83 -2.06 20.82
C ARG A 61 1.90 -2.68 22.22
N SER A 62 2.27 -1.91 23.24
CA SER A 62 2.37 -2.35 24.63
C SER A 62 1.32 -1.74 25.56
N LEU A 63 0.33 -1.04 24.99
CA LEU A 63 -0.71 -0.35 25.77
C LEU A 63 -1.70 -1.32 26.41
N LEU A 64 -2.09 -2.36 25.68
CA LEU A 64 -3.01 -3.40 26.11
C LEU A 64 -2.32 -4.77 26.02
N GLY A 65 -2.52 -5.57 27.07
CA GLY A 65 -2.11 -6.98 27.07
C GLY A 65 -3.26 -7.92 26.69
N PRO A 66 -2.96 -9.20 26.44
CA PRO A 66 -3.98 -10.22 26.16
C PRO A 66 -5.05 -10.35 27.24
N ASP A 67 -4.71 -10.07 28.50
CA ASP A 67 -5.64 -10.15 29.63
C ASP A 67 -6.59 -8.93 29.72
N ASP A 68 -6.26 -7.83 29.07
CA ASP A 68 -7.08 -6.61 29.05
C ASP A 68 -8.28 -6.73 28.10
N VAL A 69 -8.31 -7.74 27.22
CA VAL A 69 -9.28 -7.86 26.13
C VAL A 69 -10.03 -9.18 26.15
N LEU A 70 -11.19 -9.24 25.49
CA LEU A 70 -11.92 -10.47 25.27
C LEU A 70 -11.12 -11.39 24.32
N ALA A 71 -11.24 -12.71 24.49
CA ALA A 71 -10.42 -13.68 23.76
C ALA A 71 -10.52 -13.50 22.22
N GLU A 72 -11.73 -13.27 21.71
CA GLU A 72 -11.97 -13.06 20.28
C GLU A 72 -11.32 -11.78 19.71
N VAL A 73 -10.98 -10.81 20.57
CA VAL A 73 -10.30 -9.57 20.12
C VAL A 73 -8.91 -9.86 19.62
N LEU A 74 -8.22 -10.84 20.22
CA LEU A 74 -6.87 -11.23 19.83
C LEU A 74 -6.80 -11.77 18.39
N ASP A 75 -7.88 -12.44 17.95
CA ASP A 75 -7.96 -13.00 16.59
C ASP A 75 -8.45 -11.98 15.56
N ILE A 76 -9.25 -10.99 15.98
CA ILE A 76 -9.92 -10.04 15.07
C ILE A 76 -9.09 -8.77 14.89
N LEU A 77 -8.51 -8.21 15.96
CA LEU A 77 -7.81 -6.95 15.95
C LEU A 77 -6.30 -7.16 15.77
N THR A 78 -5.89 -7.45 14.55
CA THR A 78 -4.49 -7.68 14.20
C THR A 78 -3.70 -6.39 13.94
N GLU A 79 -4.41 -5.29 13.64
CA GLU A 79 -3.80 -3.96 13.45
C GLU A 79 -4.78 -2.84 13.82
N VAL A 80 -4.24 -1.69 14.21
CA VAL A 80 -5.00 -0.45 14.39
C VAL A 80 -4.39 0.62 13.49
N ARG A 81 -5.21 1.24 12.65
CA ARG A 81 -4.83 2.35 11.76
C ARG A 81 -5.43 3.64 12.28
N VAL A 82 -4.60 4.65 12.48
CA VAL A 82 -5.04 5.96 12.96
C VAL A 82 -4.24 7.08 12.31
N GLU A 83 -4.92 8.14 11.87
CA GLU A 83 -4.27 9.38 11.50
C GLU A 83 -4.00 10.22 12.76
N ALA A 84 -2.74 10.58 12.97
CA ALA A 84 -2.32 11.43 14.09
C ALA A 84 -1.50 12.62 13.58
N ARG A 85 -1.59 13.74 14.28
CA ARG A 85 -0.88 14.96 13.93
C ARG A 85 0.40 15.08 14.76
N PHE A 86 1.53 14.86 14.09
CA PHE A 86 2.87 15.05 14.63
C PHE A 86 3.41 16.44 14.33
N ASP A 87 4.55 16.80 14.88
CA ASP A 87 5.20 18.10 14.64
C ASP A 87 5.55 18.34 13.17
N ASP A 88 5.85 17.24 12.44
CA ASP A 88 6.17 17.25 11.00
C ASP A 88 4.94 17.07 10.08
N GLY A 89 3.74 17.04 10.64
CA GLY A 89 2.48 16.95 9.89
C GLY A 89 1.59 15.77 10.27
N THR A 90 0.50 15.60 9.53
CA THR A 90 -0.43 14.46 9.71
C THR A 90 0.15 13.21 9.08
N ARG A 91 0.17 12.12 9.86
CA ARG A 91 0.72 10.83 9.47
C ARG A 91 -0.27 9.71 9.78
N LEU A 92 -0.31 8.70 8.90
CA LEU A 92 -0.98 7.44 9.20
C LEU A 92 -0.04 6.56 10.04
N VAL A 93 -0.49 6.19 11.22
CA VAL A 93 0.19 5.23 12.09
C VAL A 93 -0.52 3.90 11.98
N VAL A 94 0.24 2.84 11.67
CA VAL A 94 -0.24 1.46 11.67
C VAL A 94 0.40 0.74 12.85
N VAL A 95 -0.42 0.38 13.82
CA VAL A 95 -0.02 -0.39 15.00
C VAL A 95 -0.33 -1.85 14.72
N GLU A 96 0.66 -2.59 14.26
CA GLU A 96 0.56 -4.03 14.01
C GLU A 96 0.77 -4.81 15.29
N ASP A 97 0.08 -5.95 15.41
CA ASP A 97 0.13 -6.83 16.60
C ASP A 97 0.01 -6.04 17.92
N PRO A 98 -1.14 -5.37 18.15
CA PRO A 98 -1.31 -4.44 19.26
C PRO A 98 -1.32 -5.11 20.65
N PHE A 99 -1.35 -6.43 20.71
CA PHE A 99 -1.37 -7.19 21.96
C PHE A 99 -0.09 -7.99 22.19
N GLN A 100 0.86 -7.95 21.26
CA GLN A 100 2.10 -8.74 21.29
C GLN A 100 1.85 -10.23 21.60
N VAL A 101 0.71 -10.71 21.16
CA VAL A 101 0.45 -12.15 21.16
C VAL A 101 1.32 -12.68 20.02
N ALA A 102 2.16 -13.68 20.32
CA ALA A 102 2.83 -14.41 19.26
C ALA A 102 1.73 -14.97 18.36
N THR A 103 1.32 -14.17 17.39
CA THR A 103 0.42 -14.62 16.34
C THR A 103 1.07 -15.85 15.75
N PRO A 104 0.35 -16.95 15.57
CA PRO A 104 0.85 -18.00 14.72
C PRO A 104 1.29 -17.27 13.46
N THR A 105 2.59 -17.31 13.14
CA THR A 105 3.14 -16.66 11.95
C THR A 105 2.12 -16.87 10.85
N PRO A 106 1.51 -15.79 10.29
CA PRO A 106 0.52 -15.98 9.24
C PRO A 106 1.16 -16.94 8.26
N PRO A 107 0.45 -17.97 7.78
CA PRO A 107 1.04 -18.97 6.92
C PRO A 107 1.86 -18.20 5.91
N VAL A 108 3.18 -18.45 5.87
CA VAL A 108 4.06 -17.82 4.90
C VAL A 108 3.43 -18.17 3.57
N ILE A 109 2.72 -17.20 2.99
CA ILE A 109 2.18 -17.38 1.65
C ILE A 109 3.43 -17.33 0.79
N ASP A 110 3.95 -18.51 0.49
CA ASP A 110 5.12 -18.63 -0.35
C ASP A 110 4.93 -17.80 -1.60
N ALA A 111 5.98 -17.09 -1.99
CA ALA A 111 5.97 -16.39 -3.26
C ALA A 111 5.56 -17.39 -4.35
N PRO A 112 4.63 -17.04 -5.24
CA PRO A 112 4.28 -17.93 -6.35
C PRO A 112 5.56 -18.20 -7.16
N PRO A 113 5.70 -19.39 -7.73
CA PRO A 113 6.89 -19.73 -8.53
C PRO A 113 7.04 -18.72 -9.66
N SER A 114 8.24 -18.16 -9.77
CA SER A 114 8.62 -17.29 -10.88
C SER A 114 8.72 -18.11 -12.17
N GLN A 115 8.09 -17.65 -13.25
CA GLN A 115 8.19 -18.26 -14.58
C GLN A 115 9.13 -17.48 -15.51
N VAL A 116 9.25 -16.18 -15.29
CA VAL A 116 10.08 -15.26 -16.07
C VAL A 116 10.79 -14.32 -15.09
N SER A 117 12.00 -13.90 -15.43
CA SER A 117 12.71 -12.85 -14.68
C SER A 117 13.01 -11.70 -15.62
N LEU A 118 12.80 -10.46 -15.14
CA LEU A 118 13.09 -9.24 -15.85
C LEU A 118 13.96 -8.31 -15.00
N ASP A 119 14.85 -7.58 -15.66
CA ASP A 119 15.54 -6.47 -15.06
C ASP A 119 14.68 -5.22 -15.12
N ILE A 120 14.42 -4.62 -13.97
CA ILE A 120 13.65 -3.38 -13.82
C ILE A 120 14.59 -2.30 -13.31
N THR A 121 14.75 -1.23 -14.07
CA THR A 121 15.57 -0.09 -13.69
C THR A 121 14.67 1.06 -13.25
N ASN A 122 14.90 1.57 -12.04
CA ASN A 122 14.31 2.82 -11.58
C ASN A 122 15.14 3.99 -12.14
N THR A 123 14.56 4.81 -13.02
CA THR A 123 15.22 6.01 -13.56
C THR A 123 14.84 7.28 -12.80
N ALA A 124 14.21 7.13 -11.65
CA ALA A 124 13.83 8.23 -10.76
C ALA A 124 14.94 8.50 -9.72
N ASP A 125 14.90 9.70 -9.17
CA ASP A 125 15.69 10.15 -8.02
C ASP A 125 15.05 9.82 -6.65
N VAL A 126 13.91 9.11 -6.67
CA VAL A 126 13.17 8.63 -5.51
C VAL A 126 12.97 7.11 -5.60
N ALA A 127 12.87 6.45 -4.46
CA ALA A 127 12.54 5.04 -4.40
C ALA A 127 11.11 4.77 -4.92
N ILE A 128 10.92 3.69 -5.68
CA ILE A 128 9.62 3.27 -6.20
C ILE A 128 9.28 1.89 -5.66
N GLY A 129 8.12 1.76 -5.01
CA GLY A 129 7.58 0.49 -4.52
C GLY A 129 6.61 -0.15 -5.52
N LEU A 130 6.81 -1.44 -5.79
CA LEU A 130 5.92 -2.26 -6.62
C LEU A 130 5.30 -3.37 -5.79
N THR A 131 3.99 -3.45 -5.78
CA THR A 131 3.23 -4.48 -5.06
C THR A 131 2.95 -5.72 -5.93
N SER A 132 2.69 -6.85 -5.29
CA SER A 132 2.52 -8.15 -5.96
C SER A 132 1.29 -8.25 -6.86
N HIS A 133 0.28 -7.40 -6.70
CA HIS A 133 -0.99 -7.50 -7.45
C HIS A 133 -1.07 -6.61 -8.68
N LEU A 134 -0.08 -5.75 -8.90
CA LEU A 134 -0.07 -4.83 -10.05
C LEU A 134 0.18 -5.61 -11.35
N HIS A 135 -0.60 -5.32 -12.41
CA HIS A 135 -0.23 -5.72 -13.77
C HIS A 135 1.04 -4.95 -14.17
N LEU A 136 2.17 -5.65 -14.24
CA LEU A 136 3.48 -5.01 -14.26
C LEU A 136 3.69 -4.10 -15.48
N THR A 137 3.13 -4.45 -16.63
CA THR A 137 3.22 -3.64 -17.87
C THR A 137 2.78 -2.18 -17.67
N GLU A 138 1.82 -1.94 -16.76
CA GLU A 138 1.29 -0.61 -16.46
C GLU A 138 2.05 0.13 -15.35
N ALA A 139 3.13 -0.44 -14.84
CA ALA A 139 3.90 0.16 -13.76
C ALA A 139 4.47 1.54 -14.14
N ASN A 140 4.84 2.30 -13.12
CA ASN A 140 5.31 3.70 -13.20
C ASN A 140 6.12 4.01 -14.47
N PRO A 141 5.82 5.12 -15.19
CA PRO A 141 6.51 5.50 -16.43
C PRO A 141 8.02 5.71 -16.29
N ARG A 142 8.53 5.99 -15.09
CA ARG A 142 9.98 6.12 -14.81
C ARG A 142 10.69 4.79 -14.61
N LEU A 143 9.98 3.66 -14.62
CA LEU A 143 10.57 2.34 -14.60
C LEU A 143 10.85 1.88 -16.04
N ARG A 144 12.10 1.51 -16.30
CA ARG A 144 12.54 0.98 -17.59
C ARG A 144 12.70 -0.54 -17.48
N PHE A 145 11.94 -1.26 -18.27
CA PHE A 145 11.97 -2.72 -18.38
C PHE A 145 11.25 -3.19 -19.65
N ASP A 146 11.38 -4.45 -20.02
CA ASP A 146 10.64 -5.08 -21.12
C ASP A 146 9.15 -5.17 -20.78
N ARG A 147 8.38 -4.16 -21.25
CA ARG A 147 6.93 -4.11 -21.00
C ARG A 147 6.17 -5.15 -21.80
N ALA A 148 6.72 -5.62 -22.94
CA ALA A 148 6.11 -6.69 -23.73
C ALA A 148 6.23 -8.04 -23.00
N ALA A 149 7.38 -8.37 -22.47
CA ALA A 149 7.59 -9.57 -21.66
C ALA A 149 6.82 -9.53 -20.31
N ALA A 150 6.53 -8.33 -19.78
CA ALA A 150 5.75 -8.14 -18.58
C ALA A 150 4.23 -8.21 -18.81
N PHE A 151 3.76 -8.28 -20.06
CA PHE A 151 2.34 -8.28 -20.39
C PHE A 151 1.65 -9.54 -19.86
N GLY A 152 0.52 -9.36 -19.16
CA GLY A 152 -0.21 -10.47 -18.52
C GLY A 152 0.48 -11.04 -17.27
N MET A 153 1.55 -10.37 -16.79
CA MET A 153 2.35 -10.83 -15.66
C MET A 153 2.24 -9.87 -14.47
N ARG A 154 2.48 -10.40 -13.28
CA ARG A 154 2.65 -9.68 -12.04
C ARG A 154 3.90 -10.12 -11.31
N LEU A 155 4.36 -9.38 -10.32
CA LEU A 155 5.50 -9.79 -9.51
C LEU A 155 5.21 -11.09 -8.76
N ALA A 156 6.19 -11.99 -8.76
CA ALA A 156 6.18 -13.24 -7.99
C ALA A 156 6.60 -12.96 -6.55
N LEU A 157 5.80 -12.13 -5.85
CA LEU A 157 6.00 -11.80 -4.44
C LEU A 157 4.86 -12.40 -3.60
N PRO A 158 5.08 -12.66 -2.31
CA PRO A 158 4.02 -12.95 -1.36
C PRO A 158 2.95 -11.84 -1.39
N THR A 159 1.72 -12.20 -1.09
CA THR A 159 0.63 -11.21 -1.03
C THR A 159 0.90 -10.20 0.09
N GLY A 160 0.86 -8.92 -0.26
CA GLY A 160 1.13 -7.83 0.68
C GLY A 160 2.57 -7.30 0.65
N ASP A 161 3.49 -8.05 0.08
CA ASP A 161 4.88 -7.61 -0.05
C ASP A 161 5.05 -6.55 -1.14
N THR A 162 6.09 -5.74 -0.96
CA THR A 162 6.49 -4.67 -1.88
C THR A 162 7.95 -4.82 -2.26
N LEU A 163 8.23 -4.86 -3.56
CA LEU A 163 9.59 -4.73 -4.09
C LEU A 163 9.95 -3.25 -4.15
N TRP A 164 10.96 -2.83 -3.40
CA TRP A 164 11.49 -1.48 -3.46
C TRP A 164 12.65 -1.38 -4.44
N LEU A 165 12.57 -0.41 -5.33
CA LEU A 165 13.63 -0.06 -6.27
C LEU A 165 14.20 1.28 -5.84
N GLU A 166 15.43 1.26 -5.34
CA GLU A 166 16.15 2.47 -4.97
C GLU A 166 16.41 3.37 -6.19
N PRO A 167 16.65 4.67 -5.99
CA PRO A 167 16.98 5.58 -7.09
C PRO A 167 18.12 5.05 -7.96
N TRP A 168 17.92 5.04 -9.27
CA TRP A 168 18.89 4.63 -10.28
C TRP A 168 19.34 3.15 -10.21
N ALA A 169 18.71 2.35 -9.35
CA ALA A 169 19.02 0.94 -9.22
C ALA A 169 18.30 0.09 -10.28
N THR A 170 18.95 -1.02 -10.63
CA THR A 170 18.36 -2.11 -11.40
C THR A 170 18.20 -3.33 -10.50
N VAL A 171 17.01 -3.92 -10.51
CA VAL A 171 16.70 -5.13 -9.74
C VAL A 171 16.14 -6.18 -10.69
N THR A 172 16.66 -7.40 -10.61
CA THR A 172 16.06 -8.56 -11.29
C THR A 172 14.87 -9.06 -10.52
N ALA A 173 13.67 -8.97 -11.09
CA ALA A 173 12.42 -9.36 -10.47
C ALA A 173 11.83 -10.61 -11.13
N GLY A 174 11.40 -11.57 -10.30
CA GLY A 174 10.65 -12.73 -10.75
C GLY A 174 9.19 -12.39 -11.05
N LEU A 175 8.65 -12.93 -12.13
CA LEU A 175 7.27 -12.71 -12.58
C LEU A 175 6.49 -14.01 -12.63
N THR A 176 5.18 -13.90 -12.40
CA THR A 176 4.20 -14.98 -12.53
C THR A 176 2.99 -14.48 -13.31
N PRO A 177 2.32 -15.33 -14.11
CA PRO A 177 1.12 -14.93 -14.83
C PRO A 177 -0.01 -14.48 -13.89
N ILE A 178 -0.75 -13.47 -14.30
CA ILE A 178 -2.04 -13.12 -13.69
C ILE A 178 -3.00 -14.27 -13.96
N ARG A 179 -3.65 -14.74 -12.89
CA ARG A 179 -4.60 -15.87 -12.94
C ARG A 179 -6.04 -15.38 -13.11
N GLY A 180 -7.00 -16.33 -13.06
CA GLY A 180 -8.42 -16.09 -13.25
C GLY A 180 -8.78 -16.08 -14.73
N GLU A 181 -9.81 -15.33 -15.11
CA GLU A 181 -10.29 -15.22 -16.49
C GLU A 181 -9.32 -14.49 -17.42
N ARG A 182 -8.21 -13.96 -16.89
CA ARG A 182 -7.17 -13.24 -17.61
C ARG A 182 -7.71 -12.08 -18.46
N VAL A 183 -8.62 -11.33 -17.86
CA VAL A 183 -9.16 -10.08 -18.42
C VAL A 183 -8.78 -8.95 -17.49
N ALA A 184 -8.11 -7.93 -18.00
CA ALA A 184 -7.76 -6.72 -17.27
C ALA A 184 -8.67 -5.58 -17.72
N VAL A 185 -9.33 -4.94 -16.73
CA VAL A 185 -10.20 -3.78 -16.94
C VAL A 185 -9.94 -2.77 -15.84
N GLY A 186 -9.88 -1.50 -16.19
CA GLY A 186 -9.65 -0.43 -15.22
C GLY A 186 -8.18 -0.10 -15.05
N ASN A 187 -7.73 0.14 -13.82
CA ASN A 187 -6.40 0.65 -13.51
C ASN A 187 -6.07 1.90 -14.35
N THR A 188 -5.03 1.88 -15.18
CA THR A 188 -4.73 2.96 -16.12
C THR A 188 -5.68 3.01 -17.31
N GLY A 189 -6.46 1.96 -17.55
CA GLY A 189 -7.35 1.80 -18.72
C GLY A 189 -6.61 1.59 -20.03
N VAL A 190 -5.34 1.20 -19.98
CA VAL A 190 -4.52 0.95 -21.17
C VAL A 190 -4.88 -0.38 -21.82
N ILE A 191 -5.18 -1.39 -21.00
CA ILE A 191 -5.32 -2.77 -21.47
C ILE A 191 -6.76 -3.06 -21.87
N ASP A 192 -7.71 -2.87 -21.00
CA ASP A 192 -9.15 -3.01 -21.23
C ASP A 192 -9.51 -4.20 -22.14
N GLY A 193 -9.15 -5.42 -21.70
CA GLY A 193 -9.41 -6.62 -22.49
C GLY A 193 -8.72 -7.89 -22.01
N ALA A 194 -8.78 -8.92 -22.84
CA ALA A 194 -8.17 -10.20 -22.56
C ALA A 194 -6.64 -10.14 -22.67
N LEU A 195 -5.96 -10.63 -21.63
CA LEU A 195 -4.49 -10.64 -21.56
C LEU A 195 -3.83 -11.65 -22.51
N ASP A 196 -4.61 -12.55 -23.10
CA ASP A 196 -4.14 -13.53 -24.05
C ASP A 196 -4.41 -13.14 -25.51
N ASP A 197 -4.96 -11.92 -25.73
CA ASP A 197 -5.24 -11.37 -27.04
C ASP A 197 -4.04 -10.53 -27.54
N PRO A 198 -3.35 -10.95 -28.63
CA PRO A 198 -2.22 -10.21 -29.18
C PRO A 198 -2.56 -8.78 -29.65
N GLU A 199 -3.81 -8.54 -30.08
CA GLU A 199 -4.24 -7.21 -30.50
C GLU A 199 -4.39 -6.28 -29.29
N VAL A 200 -4.89 -6.79 -28.16
CA VAL A 200 -4.95 -6.05 -26.89
C VAL A 200 -3.55 -5.70 -26.43
N GLN A 201 -2.62 -6.66 -26.47
CA GLN A 201 -1.21 -6.43 -26.13
C GLN A 201 -0.58 -5.34 -27.03
N SER A 202 -0.72 -5.46 -28.32
CA SER A 202 -0.10 -4.52 -29.29
C SER A 202 -0.61 -3.11 -29.07
N ARG A 203 -1.92 -2.91 -28.94
CA ARG A 203 -2.54 -1.61 -28.65
C ARG A 203 -2.06 -1.03 -27.34
N ALA A 204 -2.00 -1.85 -26.29
CA ALA A 204 -1.57 -1.41 -24.98
C ALA A 204 -0.12 -0.92 -24.97
N LEU A 205 0.78 -1.67 -25.59
CA LEU A 205 2.20 -1.30 -25.70
C LEU A 205 2.41 -0.04 -26.53
N GLU A 206 1.72 0.09 -27.68
CA GLU A 206 1.77 1.30 -28.50
C GLU A 206 1.28 2.52 -27.70
N ARG A 207 0.19 2.38 -26.97
CA ARG A 207 -0.39 3.44 -26.16
C ARG A 207 0.54 3.85 -25.00
N LEU A 208 1.14 2.90 -24.29
CA LEU A 208 2.13 3.20 -23.25
C LEU A 208 3.31 3.98 -23.81
N ARG A 209 3.88 3.56 -24.94
CA ARG A 209 4.98 4.27 -25.59
C ARG A 209 4.57 5.68 -26.03
N SER A 210 3.43 5.83 -26.68
CA SER A 210 2.93 7.15 -27.11
C SER A 210 2.70 8.11 -25.93
N CYS A 211 2.39 7.57 -24.74
CA CYS A 211 2.30 8.34 -23.51
C CYS A 211 3.65 8.64 -22.86
N GLY A 212 4.74 8.00 -23.28
CA GLY A 212 6.08 8.22 -22.73
C GLY A 212 6.45 7.31 -21.55
N TYR A 213 5.84 6.13 -21.45
CA TYR A 213 6.29 5.09 -20.55
C TYR A 213 7.57 4.45 -21.07
N LEU A 214 8.62 4.39 -20.26
CA LEU A 214 9.91 3.82 -20.69
C LEU A 214 9.81 2.32 -20.91
N ASP A 215 10.50 1.87 -21.97
CA ASP A 215 10.67 0.47 -22.37
C ASP A 215 12.17 0.22 -22.66
N ILE A 216 12.59 -1.03 -22.78
CA ILE A 216 13.98 -1.39 -23.14
C ILE A 216 14.35 -0.96 -24.56
N VAL A 217 13.37 -0.79 -25.44
CA VAL A 217 13.56 -0.36 -26.82
C VAL A 217 13.62 1.16 -27.01
N ASP A 218 13.45 1.94 -25.93
CA ASP A 218 13.49 3.38 -25.99
C ASP A 218 14.92 3.90 -26.18
N GLU A 219 15.08 4.90 -27.04
CA GLU A 219 16.36 5.60 -27.26
C GLU A 219 16.82 6.33 -25.99
N SER A 220 15.87 6.94 -25.26
CA SER A 220 16.16 7.58 -23.96
C SER A 220 16.11 6.57 -22.84
N PRO A 221 17.20 6.36 -22.09
CA PRO A 221 17.21 5.43 -20.97
C PRO A 221 16.58 5.97 -19.68
N ILE A 222 16.25 7.26 -19.66
CA ILE A 222 15.72 7.96 -18.48
C ILE A 222 14.46 8.76 -18.82
N ASN A 223 13.67 9.03 -17.80
CA ASN A 223 12.47 9.85 -17.86
C ASN A 223 12.43 10.75 -16.61
N ASP A 224 12.45 12.07 -16.78
CA ASP A 224 12.38 13.00 -15.65
C ASP A 224 10.94 13.12 -15.11
N GLU A 225 10.79 13.82 -13.98
CA GLU A 225 9.50 13.98 -13.31
C GLU A 225 8.45 14.66 -14.20
N ALA A 226 8.85 15.66 -14.98
CA ALA A 226 7.94 16.39 -15.86
C ALA A 226 7.47 15.50 -17.01
N GLN A 227 8.36 14.70 -17.59
CA GLN A 227 8.04 13.72 -18.62
C GLN A 227 7.12 12.63 -18.10
N ALA A 228 7.39 12.10 -16.90
CA ALA A 228 6.56 11.08 -16.23
C ALA A 228 5.16 11.62 -15.91
N THR A 229 5.07 12.84 -15.38
CA THR A 229 3.78 13.52 -15.11
C THR A 229 3.02 13.76 -16.40
N GLY A 230 3.70 14.20 -17.45
CA GLY A 230 3.12 14.37 -18.78
C GLY A 230 2.64 13.05 -19.40
N ALA A 231 3.35 11.94 -19.18
CA ALA A 231 2.94 10.62 -19.63
C ALA A 231 1.62 10.19 -19.00
N VAL A 232 1.53 10.30 -17.68
CA VAL A 232 0.30 9.99 -16.94
C VAL A 232 -0.86 10.90 -17.37
N ALA A 233 -0.60 12.20 -17.51
CA ALA A 233 -1.63 13.15 -17.95
C ALA A 233 -2.18 12.81 -19.36
N ARG A 234 -1.32 12.45 -20.32
CA ARG A 234 -1.74 12.01 -21.65
C ARG A 234 -2.57 10.74 -21.60
N LEU A 235 -2.15 9.76 -20.79
CA LEU A 235 -2.87 8.50 -20.62
C LEU A 235 -4.28 8.74 -20.06
N MET A 236 -4.39 9.58 -19.05
CA MET A 236 -5.69 9.92 -18.45
C MET A 236 -6.59 10.72 -19.37
N ALA A 237 -6.04 11.64 -20.17
CA ALA A 237 -6.81 12.41 -21.15
C ALA A 237 -7.37 11.52 -22.28
N ASP A 238 -6.61 10.53 -22.70
CA ASP A 238 -6.99 9.60 -23.76
C ASP A 238 -8.10 8.63 -23.32
N ARG A 239 -8.15 8.31 -22.01
CA ARG A 239 -9.20 7.47 -21.42
C ARG A 239 -10.61 8.05 -21.55
N HIS A 240 -10.73 9.37 -21.67
CA HIS A 240 -12.00 10.09 -21.75
C HIS A 240 -12.40 10.45 -23.18
N ARG A 241 -11.66 9.98 -24.19
CA ARG A 241 -12.09 10.11 -25.58
C ARG A 241 -13.13 9.05 -25.91
N PRO A 242 -14.32 9.45 -26.42
CA PRO A 242 -15.39 8.52 -26.79
C PRO A 242 -14.97 7.60 -27.96
#